data_0dae7ee22704d031142e16939a817b05
#
_entry.id   0dae7ee22704d031142e16939a817b05
#
_cell.length_a   1.000
_cell.length_b   1.000
_cell.length_c   1.000
_cell.angle_alpha   90.00
_cell.angle_beta   90.00
_cell.angle_gamma   90.00
#
_symmetry.space_group_name_H-M   'P 1'
#
loop_
_entity.id
_entity.type
_entity.pdbx_description
1 polymer ?
#
loop_
_entity_poly.entity_id
_entity_poly.type
_entity_poly.pdbx_seq_one_letter_code
_entity_poly.pdbx_strand_id
1 'polypeptide(L)'
;MAIDSRGRKAARVAGAGAALCLTLLTACGGQVRDADGRTPSTTRSKAASPSPSAKGGAWKIAYSSKADNAELRALSVASDRDAWAVGLAGDDWDKTFFVHYDGRQWRDYDAAADLPKLGRLPLVELASSGPGNTWFFGTGNPVGTQDVASVIARWDGSRWRDVPLPPRMTDQIKDAAVFGPDDVWLLTGTQAGELPGQWPVEEQTVWHWTGAHWTEVRLPARADAIAGRAPDDIWAVGSAPGAQVDNNTPGRRATPAAMHYDGRGWRLVPAPQFQPPVNAGPGDDRSAVLNDVVPAGPDDVWVIGTQSYPGDDPDEGQDEAPVLAHWDGSRWEEGPTSDQLPGPRPVAPDGAHGLVFRWGRLRADGTYEKIDKSPLLPGKTGQVTKFDRAQQLALSELVQVPDTHEVWGAGSIAAGGGGSELNFSHGVVVVHEVPGG
;
A
#
# COMPACT_ATOMS: atom_id res chain seq x y z
N MET A 1 0.05 55.90 -26.22
CA MET A 1 -1.30 56.20 -26.71
C MET A 1 -2.18 55.19 -26.00
N ALA A 2 -2.59 55.46 -24.81
CA ALA A 2 -3.65 56.34 -24.34
C ALA A 2 -5.03 55.73 -24.63
N ILE A 3 -5.66 55.25 -23.51
CA ILE A 3 -7.01 55.64 -23.03
C ILE A 3 -8.16 54.90 -23.75
N ASP A 4 -9.19 54.36 -23.14
CA ASP A 4 -10.05 54.71 -21.99
C ASP A 4 -11.06 53.58 -21.68
N SER A 5 -11.30 53.25 -20.53
CA SER A 5 -12.35 53.29 -19.51
C SER A 5 -13.83 53.33 -19.96
N ARG A 6 -14.65 52.74 -19.09
CA ARG A 6 -16.10 52.87 -18.80
C ARG A 6 -16.96 51.69 -19.27
N GLY A 7 -17.88 51.14 -18.47
CA GLY A 7 -18.47 51.46 -17.22
C GLY A 7 -19.70 50.61 -16.93
N ARG A 8 -19.89 50.36 -15.71
CA ARG A 8 -21.08 50.00 -14.91
C ARG A 8 -22.39 49.57 -15.61
N LYS A 9 -23.02 48.49 -15.11
CA LYS A 9 -24.33 48.64 -14.42
C LYS A 9 -24.69 47.37 -13.64
N ALA A 10 -25.02 47.61 -12.37
CA ALA A 10 -25.65 46.70 -11.44
C ALA A 10 -27.16 46.63 -11.74
N ALA A 11 -27.78 45.48 -11.51
CA ALA A 11 -29.21 45.39 -11.28
C ALA A 11 -29.46 44.46 -10.09
N ARG A 12 -29.93 45.06 -9.00
CA ARG A 12 -30.61 44.38 -7.87
C ARG A 12 -32.04 44.15 -8.27
N VAL A 13 -32.57 42.98 -7.96
CA VAL A 13 -34.00 42.79 -7.67
C VAL A 13 -34.13 41.96 -6.42
N ALA A 14 -34.85 42.55 -5.48
CA ALA A 14 -35.26 42.01 -4.19
C ALA A 14 -36.64 41.36 -4.29
N GLY A 15 -36.94 40.52 -3.32
CA GLY A 15 -38.35 40.38 -2.94
C GLY A 15 -38.73 39.00 -2.46
N ALA A 16 -38.93 38.91 -1.17
CA ALA A 16 -40.05 38.41 -0.35
C ALA A 16 -40.24 36.87 -0.33
N GLY A 17 -40.27 36.15 0.77
CA GLY A 17 -40.82 36.47 2.10
C GLY A 17 -42.00 35.53 2.41
N ALA A 18 -41.87 34.65 3.42
CA ALA A 18 -42.94 34.09 4.27
C ALA A 18 -42.26 33.04 5.17
N ALA A 19 -42.05 33.23 6.41
CA ALA A 19 -42.90 33.35 7.60
C ALA A 19 -43.45 32.02 8.14
N LEU A 20 -42.85 31.66 9.28
CA LEU A 20 -43.46 31.17 10.53
C LEU A 20 -44.16 29.81 10.59
N CYS A 21 -43.63 28.94 11.47
CA CYS A 21 -44.40 28.45 12.63
C CYS A 21 -43.48 27.94 13.73
N LEU A 22 -43.45 28.69 14.84
CA LEU A 22 -42.96 28.31 16.16
C LEU A 22 -44.02 27.40 16.81
N THR A 23 -43.57 26.29 17.39
CA THR A 23 -44.29 25.70 18.52
C THR A 23 -43.29 25.42 19.65
N LEU A 24 -43.47 26.24 20.69
CA LEU A 24 -42.88 26.09 22.03
C LEU A 24 -43.63 24.98 22.75
N LEU A 25 -42.90 24.04 23.32
CA LEU A 25 -43.36 23.22 24.44
C LEU A 25 -42.33 23.36 25.58
N THR A 26 -42.76 24.14 26.56
CA THR A 26 -42.20 24.24 27.89
C THR A 26 -42.56 23.01 28.71
N ALA A 27 -41.58 22.37 29.34
CA ALA A 27 -41.81 21.53 30.49
C ALA A 27 -40.73 21.86 31.57
N CYS A 28 -41.21 22.40 32.66
CA CYS A 28 -40.49 22.63 33.90
C CYS A 28 -40.16 21.30 34.58
N GLY A 29 -38.95 21.24 35.21
CA GLY A 29 -38.59 20.14 36.10
C GLY A 29 -37.27 20.39 36.84
N GLY A 30 -37.36 21.01 38.03
CA GLY A 30 -36.61 20.73 39.22
C GLY A 30 -35.09 20.84 39.24
N GLN A 31 -34.59 21.96 39.73
CA GLN A 31 -33.21 22.05 40.28
C GLN A 31 -33.15 21.34 41.60
N VAL A 32 -32.25 20.34 41.73
CA VAL A 32 -31.68 19.94 42.99
C VAL A 32 -30.21 20.42 42.95
N ARG A 33 -29.91 21.34 43.89
CA ARG A 33 -28.53 21.74 44.17
C ARG A 33 -27.96 20.71 45.15
N ASP A 34 -26.89 20.05 44.74
CA ASP A 34 -25.91 19.53 45.70
C ASP A 34 -24.59 20.23 45.50
N ALA A 35 -24.17 20.79 46.65
CA ALA A 35 -22.90 21.45 46.79
C ALA A 35 -21.83 20.39 47.02
N ASP A 36 -20.99 20.15 46.05
CA ASP A 36 -19.61 19.73 46.26
C ASP A 36 -18.80 20.00 45.01
N GLY A 37 -17.88 20.95 45.16
CA GLY A 37 -16.97 21.37 44.11
C GLY A 37 -15.95 20.28 43.78
N ARG A 38 -16.29 19.44 42.82
CA ARG A 38 -15.34 18.57 42.10
C ARG A 38 -15.56 18.75 40.62
N THR A 39 -14.56 19.36 40.00
CA THR A 39 -14.40 19.34 38.54
C THR A 39 -14.49 17.90 38.03
N PRO A 40 -15.32 17.60 37.01
CA PRO A 40 -15.31 16.26 36.43
C PRO A 40 -13.95 16.07 35.74
N SER A 41 -13.13 15.23 36.31
CA SER A 41 -11.98 14.63 35.64
C SER A 41 -12.54 13.83 34.50
N THR A 42 -12.33 14.29 33.29
CA THR A 42 -12.55 13.49 32.09
C THR A 42 -11.58 12.32 32.15
N THR A 43 -12.06 11.21 32.66
CA THR A 43 -11.37 9.93 32.57
C THR A 43 -11.34 9.58 31.10
N ARG A 44 -10.19 9.84 30.48
CA ARG A 44 -9.85 9.40 29.14
C ARG A 44 -10.04 7.88 29.14
N SER A 45 -11.02 7.39 28.43
CA SER A 45 -11.21 5.96 28.19
C SER A 45 -9.95 5.48 27.51
N LYS A 46 -9.11 4.76 28.25
CA LYS A 46 -7.96 4.05 27.71
C LYS A 46 -8.54 3.04 26.74
N ALA A 47 -8.26 3.20 25.46
CA ALA A 47 -8.62 2.20 24.47
C ALA A 47 -8.14 0.84 25.01
N ALA A 48 -9.04 -0.09 25.12
CA ALA A 48 -8.72 -1.42 25.61
C ALA A 48 -7.68 -2.02 24.66
N SER A 49 -6.53 -2.38 25.18
CA SER A 49 -5.55 -3.18 24.43
C SER A 49 -6.28 -4.43 23.92
N PRO A 50 -6.19 -4.78 22.64
CA PRO A 50 -6.84 -5.97 22.12
C PRO A 50 -6.31 -7.18 22.91
N SER A 51 -7.23 -7.98 23.43
CA SER A 51 -6.88 -9.24 24.10
C SER A 51 -6.23 -10.18 23.09
N PRO A 52 -5.09 -10.79 23.39
CA PRO A 52 -4.50 -11.74 22.49
C PRO A 52 -5.35 -13.00 22.47
N SER A 53 -5.97 -13.32 21.30
CA SER A 53 -6.09 -14.66 20.93
C SER A 53 -7.26 -15.31 20.30
N ALA A 54 -7.44 -15.28 19.10
CA ALA A 54 -7.87 -16.46 18.37
C ALA A 54 -6.68 -16.95 17.54
N LYS A 55 -6.49 -18.24 17.35
CA LYS A 55 -5.52 -18.76 16.38
C LYS A 55 -6.14 -18.55 15.01
N GLY A 56 -5.66 -17.56 14.28
CA GLY A 56 -6.13 -17.21 12.94
C GLY A 56 -5.74 -18.22 11.85
N GLY A 57 -5.33 -19.42 12.21
CA GLY A 57 -4.84 -20.42 11.27
C GLY A 57 -3.35 -20.25 10.96
N ALA A 58 -2.87 -20.93 9.92
CA ALA A 58 -1.49 -20.88 9.48
C ALA A 58 -1.41 -20.67 7.97
N TRP A 59 -0.31 -20.06 7.51
CA TRP A 59 0.02 -20.04 6.09
C TRP A 59 0.26 -21.46 5.56
N LYS A 60 -0.33 -21.81 4.42
CA LYS A 60 -0.13 -23.06 3.70
C LYS A 60 0.73 -22.78 2.47
N ILE A 61 1.79 -23.55 2.24
CA ILE A 61 2.63 -23.41 1.05
C ILE A 61 1.89 -24.02 -0.14
N ALA A 62 1.57 -23.20 -1.14
CA ALA A 62 0.93 -23.62 -2.39
C ALA A 62 1.95 -23.87 -3.52
N TYR A 63 3.08 -23.14 -3.48
CA TYR A 63 4.18 -23.29 -4.43
C TYR A 63 5.50 -23.06 -3.72
N SER A 64 6.53 -23.77 -4.18
CA SER A 64 7.93 -23.51 -3.82
C SER A 64 8.80 -23.66 -5.06
N SER A 65 9.68 -22.66 -5.30
CA SER A 65 10.62 -22.71 -6.42
C SER A 65 11.55 -23.91 -6.31
N LYS A 66 12.01 -24.40 -7.46
CA LYS A 66 13.02 -25.45 -7.52
C LYS A 66 14.44 -24.92 -7.28
N ALA A 67 14.65 -23.66 -7.54
CA ALA A 67 15.94 -23.00 -7.33
C ALA A 67 16.18 -22.75 -5.84
N ASP A 68 17.39 -23.01 -5.38
CA ASP A 68 17.81 -22.79 -3.98
C ASP A 68 17.96 -21.32 -3.62
N ASN A 69 18.20 -20.46 -4.60
CA ASN A 69 18.31 -19.01 -4.46
C ASN A 69 17.22 -18.37 -5.30
N ALA A 70 16.04 -18.22 -4.72
CA ALA A 70 14.90 -17.57 -5.36
C ALA A 70 14.01 -16.86 -4.34
N GLU A 71 13.40 -15.79 -4.77
CA GLU A 71 12.34 -15.09 -4.04
C GLU A 71 11.28 -14.59 -5.02
N LEU A 72 10.03 -14.65 -4.65
CA LEU A 72 8.94 -13.98 -5.35
C LEU A 72 8.75 -12.59 -4.75
N ARG A 73 8.53 -11.60 -5.61
CA ARG A 73 8.48 -10.19 -5.23
C ARG A 73 7.14 -9.53 -5.48
N ALA A 74 6.44 -10.00 -6.51
CA ALA A 74 5.10 -9.52 -6.83
C ALA A 74 4.17 -10.69 -7.09
N LEU A 75 2.89 -10.48 -6.81
CA LEU A 75 1.80 -11.43 -6.99
C LEU A 75 0.57 -10.69 -7.47
N SER A 76 -0.11 -11.23 -8.46
CA SER A 76 -1.43 -10.76 -8.85
C SER A 76 -2.37 -11.93 -9.04
N VAL A 77 -3.56 -11.83 -8.49
CA VAL A 77 -4.59 -12.86 -8.53
C VAL A 77 -5.78 -12.33 -9.31
N ALA A 78 -5.92 -12.78 -10.55
CA ALA A 78 -7.03 -12.40 -11.42
C ALA A 78 -8.33 -13.11 -11.07
N SER A 79 -8.22 -14.32 -10.52
CA SER A 79 -9.31 -15.14 -10.00
C SER A 79 -8.76 -16.34 -9.19
N ASP A 80 -9.67 -17.13 -8.63
CA ASP A 80 -9.36 -18.43 -8.02
C ASP A 80 -8.74 -19.47 -9.00
N ARG A 81 -8.59 -19.11 -10.29
CA ARG A 81 -8.08 -19.99 -11.36
C ARG A 81 -7.01 -19.38 -12.23
N ASP A 82 -6.66 -18.13 -12.02
CA ASP A 82 -5.65 -17.43 -12.82
C ASP A 82 -4.89 -16.46 -11.93
N ALA A 83 -3.61 -16.73 -11.71
CA ALA A 83 -2.74 -15.87 -10.94
C ALA A 83 -1.30 -15.93 -11.45
N TRP A 84 -0.58 -14.85 -11.27
CA TRP A 84 0.80 -14.70 -11.65
C TRP A 84 1.65 -14.28 -10.47
N ALA A 85 2.85 -14.82 -10.38
CA ALA A 85 3.88 -14.31 -9.49
C ALA A 85 5.19 -14.15 -10.24
N VAL A 86 5.99 -13.16 -9.85
CA VAL A 86 7.28 -12.85 -10.44
C VAL A 86 8.31 -12.61 -9.37
N GLY A 87 9.56 -12.94 -9.65
CA GLY A 87 10.64 -12.74 -8.72
C GLY A 87 12.02 -12.86 -9.34
N LEU A 88 13.02 -12.98 -8.49
CA LEU A 88 14.41 -13.18 -8.86
C LEU A 88 14.90 -14.56 -8.44
N ALA A 89 15.78 -15.14 -9.25
CA ALA A 89 16.45 -16.40 -8.96
C ALA A 89 17.89 -16.36 -9.48
N GLY A 90 18.67 -17.37 -9.08
CA GLY A 90 20.08 -17.56 -9.48
C GLY A 90 21.05 -17.16 -8.38
N ASP A 91 22.31 -17.56 -8.54
CA ASP A 91 23.36 -17.36 -7.52
C ASP A 91 23.58 -15.87 -7.22
N ASP A 92 23.48 -15.02 -8.24
CA ASP A 92 23.63 -13.56 -8.13
C ASP A 92 22.29 -12.81 -8.19
N TRP A 93 21.16 -13.52 -8.06
CA TRP A 93 19.81 -12.94 -8.22
C TRP A 93 19.67 -12.21 -9.58
N ASP A 94 20.23 -12.82 -10.61
CA ASP A 94 20.41 -12.20 -11.92
C ASP A 94 19.29 -12.51 -12.91
N LYS A 95 18.34 -13.40 -12.55
CA LYS A 95 17.28 -13.86 -13.43
C LYS A 95 15.91 -13.50 -12.90
N THR A 96 15.15 -12.73 -13.65
CA THR A 96 13.72 -12.58 -13.42
C THR A 96 13.00 -13.83 -13.90
N PHE A 97 12.16 -14.41 -13.05
CA PHE A 97 11.37 -15.59 -13.38
C PHE A 97 9.90 -15.39 -13.07
N PHE A 98 9.07 -16.11 -13.81
CA PHE A 98 7.61 -16.02 -13.71
C PHE A 98 7.03 -17.37 -13.32
N VAL A 99 5.95 -17.34 -12.55
CA VAL A 99 5.16 -18.50 -12.17
C VAL A 99 3.70 -18.21 -12.44
N HIS A 100 3.01 -19.16 -13.02
CA HIS A 100 1.60 -19.07 -13.38
C HIS A 100 0.76 -20.14 -12.70
N TYR A 101 -0.37 -19.74 -12.14
CA TYR A 101 -1.39 -20.65 -11.62
C TYR A 101 -2.51 -20.80 -12.65
N ASP A 102 -2.75 -22.05 -13.09
CA ASP A 102 -3.70 -22.39 -14.15
C ASP A 102 -5.07 -22.86 -13.63
N GLY A 103 -5.39 -22.57 -12.37
CA GLY A 103 -6.58 -23.04 -11.67
C GLY A 103 -6.44 -24.44 -11.07
N ARG A 104 -5.26 -25.08 -11.23
CA ARG A 104 -4.98 -26.43 -10.70
C ARG A 104 -3.64 -26.49 -9.99
N GLN A 105 -2.63 -25.86 -10.56
CA GLN A 105 -1.27 -25.87 -10.03
C GLN A 105 -0.46 -24.68 -10.50
N TRP A 106 0.52 -24.31 -9.71
CA TRP A 106 1.55 -23.35 -10.06
C TRP A 106 2.61 -24.01 -10.94
N ARG A 107 3.06 -23.31 -11.97
CA ARG A 107 4.11 -23.75 -12.90
C ARG A 107 5.03 -22.61 -13.25
N ASP A 108 6.32 -22.94 -13.38
CA ASP A 108 7.30 -22.00 -13.97
C ASP A 108 6.87 -21.67 -15.40
N TYR A 109 6.98 -20.40 -15.77
CA TYR A 109 6.66 -19.89 -17.10
C TYR A 109 7.90 -19.29 -17.74
N ASP A 110 8.22 -19.71 -18.96
CA ASP A 110 9.34 -19.19 -19.75
C ASP A 110 8.97 -17.84 -20.40
N ALA A 111 8.99 -16.78 -19.61
CA ALA A 111 8.69 -15.45 -20.10
C ALA A 111 9.76 -14.88 -21.06
N ALA A 112 10.98 -15.41 -21.06
CA ALA A 112 12.04 -14.95 -21.96
C ALA A 112 11.73 -15.24 -23.43
N ALA A 113 10.92 -16.25 -23.73
CA ALA A 113 10.45 -16.55 -25.09
C ALA A 113 9.55 -15.43 -25.65
N ASP A 114 8.76 -14.79 -24.77
CA ASP A 114 7.86 -13.69 -25.13
C ASP A 114 8.52 -12.32 -24.97
N LEU A 115 9.39 -12.18 -23.96
CA LEU A 115 10.02 -10.94 -23.52
C LEU A 115 11.56 -11.06 -23.59
N PRO A 116 12.18 -10.99 -24.77
CA PRO A 116 13.61 -11.24 -24.95
C PRO A 116 14.52 -10.22 -24.28
N LYS A 117 13.98 -9.07 -23.86
CA LYS A 117 14.71 -8.03 -23.11
C LYS A 117 14.64 -8.21 -21.60
N LEU A 118 13.92 -9.25 -21.15
CA LEU A 118 13.80 -9.55 -19.73
C LEU A 118 15.19 -9.87 -19.15
N GLY A 119 15.63 -9.06 -18.21
CA GLY A 119 16.92 -9.20 -17.54
C GLY A 119 16.73 -9.29 -16.02
N ARG A 120 17.67 -8.75 -15.27
CA ARG A 120 17.54 -8.61 -13.83
C ARG A 120 16.68 -7.40 -13.49
N LEU A 121 15.45 -7.63 -13.08
CA LEU A 121 14.49 -6.60 -12.72
C LEU A 121 14.16 -6.69 -11.22
N PRO A 122 14.91 -6.02 -10.34
CA PRO A 122 14.72 -6.11 -8.89
C PRO A 122 13.45 -5.39 -8.40
N LEU A 123 12.97 -4.44 -9.15
CA LEU A 123 11.71 -3.75 -8.87
C LEU A 123 10.67 -4.29 -9.85
N VAL A 124 9.70 -4.98 -9.35
CA VAL A 124 8.63 -5.59 -10.15
C VAL A 124 7.29 -5.39 -9.48
N GLU A 125 6.27 -5.20 -10.31
CA GLU A 125 4.88 -5.07 -9.93
C GLU A 125 4.02 -5.92 -10.88
N LEU A 126 2.96 -6.52 -10.36
CA LEU A 126 1.94 -7.24 -11.11
C LEU A 126 0.56 -6.72 -10.72
N ALA A 127 -0.27 -6.43 -11.72
CA ALA A 127 -1.66 -6.07 -11.49
C ALA A 127 -2.57 -6.72 -12.53
N SER A 128 -3.75 -7.20 -12.11
CA SER A 128 -4.71 -7.87 -12.97
C SER A 128 -6.08 -7.25 -12.85
N SER A 129 -6.82 -7.16 -13.95
CA SER A 129 -8.23 -6.77 -13.93
C SER A 129 -9.18 -7.93 -14.22
N GLY A 130 -8.64 -9.14 -14.33
CA GLY A 130 -9.39 -10.36 -14.59
C GLY A 130 -8.57 -11.39 -15.35
N PRO A 131 -9.11 -12.62 -15.52
CA PRO A 131 -8.42 -13.69 -16.21
C PRO A 131 -7.98 -13.29 -17.63
N GLY A 132 -6.72 -13.62 -17.98
CA GLY A 132 -6.15 -13.28 -19.28
C GLY A 132 -5.80 -11.80 -19.47
N ASN A 133 -5.85 -10.98 -18.44
CA ASN A 133 -5.39 -9.59 -18.47
C ASN A 133 -4.59 -9.25 -17.22
N THR A 134 -3.35 -9.68 -17.22
CA THR A 134 -2.36 -9.32 -16.19
C THR A 134 -1.29 -8.42 -16.79
N TRP A 135 -0.93 -7.39 -16.08
CA TRP A 135 0.14 -6.48 -16.44
C TRP A 135 1.36 -6.71 -15.58
N PHE A 136 2.51 -6.63 -16.20
CA PHE A 136 3.81 -6.70 -15.57
C PHE A 136 4.55 -5.37 -15.78
N PHE A 137 5.08 -4.87 -14.71
CA PHE A 137 5.90 -3.68 -14.68
C PHE A 137 7.22 -4.02 -14.00
N GLY A 138 8.34 -3.74 -14.65
CA GLY A 138 9.65 -4.06 -14.12
C GLY A 138 10.64 -2.93 -14.35
N THR A 139 11.52 -2.69 -13.38
CA THR A 139 12.65 -1.76 -13.51
C THR A 139 13.92 -2.42 -13.03
N GLY A 140 14.98 -2.29 -13.80
CA GLY A 140 16.28 -2.87 -13.46
C GLY A 140 17.25 -2.82 -14.63
N ASN A 141 18.12 -3.81 -14.71
CA ASN A 141 19.14 -3.90 -15.76
C ASN A 141 18.76 -4.96 -16.79
N PRO A 142 18.32 -4.57 -17.97
CA PRO A 142 18.09 -5.50 -19.07
C PRO A 142 19.34 -6.29 -19.44
N VAL A 143 19.13 -7.44 -20.09
CA VAL A 143 20.24 -8.31 -20.51
C VAL A 143 21.26 -7.54 -21.33
N GLY A 144 22.52 -7.61 -20.95
CA GLY A 144 23.64 -7.04 -21.69
C GLY A 144 23.85 -5.54 -21.52
N THR A 145 23.16 -4.89 -20.59
CA THR A 145 23.37 -3.48 -20.26
C THR A 145 23.65 -3.26 -18.78
N GLN A 146 24.30 -2.15 -18.46
CA GLN A 146 24.45 -1.66 -17.09
C GLN A 146 23.47 -0.51 -16.81
N ASP A 147 22.74 -0.09 -17.82
CA ASP A 147 21.78 1.00 -17.69
C ASP A 147 20.49 0.47 -17.01
N VAL A 148 19.91 1.29 -16.17
CA VAL A 148 18.59 1.02 -15.60
C VAL A 148 17.55 1.30 -16.66
N ALA A 149 16.65 0.36 -16.89
CA ALA A 149 15.54 0.50 -17.81
C ALA A 149 14.27 -0.15 -17.27
N SER A 150 13.15 0.28 -17.78
CA SER A 150 11.85 -0.29 -17.42
C SER A 150 11.31 -1.17 -18.56
N VAL A 151 10.53 -2.15 -18.17
CA VAL A 151 9.80 -3.06 -19.06
C VAL A 151 8.33 -3.05 -18.62
N ILE A 152 7.43 -2.86 -19.57
CA ILE A 152 6.00 -3.03 -19.36
C ILE A 152 5.53 -4.13 -20.31
N ALA A 153 4.80 -5.10 -19.79
CA ALA A 153 4.23 -6.16 -20.60
C ALA A 153 2.83 -6.52 -20.12
N ARG A 154 2.03 -7.08 -21.01
CA ARG A 154 0.67 -7.53 -20.73
C ARG A 154 0.50 -8.97 -21.16
N TRP A 155 -0.06 -9.79 -20.27
CA TRP A 155 -0.59 -11.10 -20.60
C TRP A 155 -1.93 -10.98 -21.31
N ASP A 156 -2.04 -11.54 -22.52
CA ASP A 156 -3.25 -11.46 -23.37
C ASP A 156 -4.13 -12.72 -23.31
N GLY A 157 -3.88 -13.58 -22.33
CA GLY A 157 -4.53 -14.89 -22.19
C GLY A 157 -3.77 -16.02 -22.89
N SER A 158 -2.73 -15.71 -23.66
CA SER A 158 -1.95 -16.71 -24.40
C SER A 158 -0.45 -16.53 -24.30
N ARG A 159 0.02 -15.30 -24.22
CA ARG A 159 1.44 -14.93 -24.10
C ARG A 159 1.61 -13.52 -23.55
N TRP A 160 2.79 -13.22 -23.06
CA TRP A 160 3.19 -11.86 -22.73
C TRP A 160 3.51 -11.03 -23.97
N ARG A 161 3.09 -9.78 -23.95
CA ARG A 161 3.35 -8.82 -25.03
C ARG A 161 3.94 -7.55 -24.47
N ASP A 162 5.01 -7.08 -25.10
CA ASP A 162 5.59 -5.77 -24.79
C ASP A 162 4.53 -4.67 -24.98
N VAL A 163 4.50 -3.75 -24.03
CA VAL A 163 3.74 -2.51 -24.10
C VAL A 163 4.73 -1.35 -24.15
N PRO A 164 4.54 -0.36 -25.04
CA PRO A 164 5.41 0.80 -25.09
C PRO A 164 5.46 1.54 -23.75
N LEU A 165 6.65 1.98 -23.36
CA LEU A 165 6.82 2.83 -22.18
C LEU A 165 6.17 4.19 -22.39
N PRO A 166 5.75 4.87 -21.30
CA PRO A 166 5.33 6.26 -21.38
C PRO A 166 6.40 7.15 -22.03
N PRO A 167 6.00 8.13 -22.85
CA PRO A 167 6.95 9.06 -23.48
C PRO A 167 7.75 9.81 -22.43
N ARG A 168 9.08 9.86 -22.59
CA ARG A 168 9.99 10.58 -21.68
C ARG A 168 10.03 10.05 -20.25
N MET A 169 9.56 8.81 -20.03
CA MET A 169 9.71 8.18 -18.72
C MET A 169 11.20 8.00 -18.43
N THR A 170 11.68 8.68 -17.41
CA THR A 170 13.06 8.58 -16.88
C THR A 170 13.08 7.94 -15.50
N ASP A 171 11.93 7.89 -14.84
CA ASP A 171 11.77 7.45 -13.47
C ASP A 171 11.51 5.95 -13.38
N GLN A 172 11.69 5.42 -12.17
CA GLN A 172 11.37 4.04 -11.88
C GLN A 172 9.87 3.85 -11.73
N ILE A 173 9.41 2.66 -12.03
CA ILE A 173 8.04 2.24 -11.75
C ILE A 173 7.93 2.05 -10.24
N LYS A 174 6.89 2.64 -9.63
CA LYS A 174 6.60 2.53 -8.20
C LYS A 174 5.43 1.60 -7.93
N ASP A 175 4.32 1.81 -8.64
CA ASP A 175 3.07 1.12 -8.39
C ASP A 175 2.12 1.26 -9.58
N ALA A 176 1.10 0.40 -9.70
CA ALA A 176 0.15 0.44 -10.79
C ALA A 176 -1.24 -0.06 -10.39
N ALA A 177 -2.27 0.55 -10.98
CA ALA A 177 -3.66 0.10 -10.87
C ALA A 177 -4.20 -0.25 -12.26
N VAL A 178 -4.78 -1.45 -12.40
CA VAL A 178 -5.25 -2.01 -13.67
C VAL A 178 -6.74 -2.31 -13.61
N PHE A 179 -7.52 -1.65 -14.45
CA PHE A 179 -8.98 -1.81 -14.53
C PHE A 179 -9.44 -2.51 -15.81
N GLY A 180 -8.58 -2.57 -16.81
CA GLY A 180 -8.86 -3.22 -18.09
C GLY A 180 -7.62 -3.29 -18.96
N PRO A 181 -7.75 -3.91 -20.14
CA PRO A 181 -6.67 -3.93 -21.11
C PRO A 181 -6.31 -2.55 -21.68
N ASP A 182 -7.25 -1.63 -21.58
CA ASP A 182 -7.17 -0.27 -22.11
C ASP A 182 -7.34 0.80 -21.01
N ASP A 183 -7.22 0.40 -19.74
CA ASP A 183 -7.34 1.31 -18.61
C ASP A 183 -6.36 0.92 -17.50
N VAL A 184 -5.20 1.58 -17.50
CA VAL A 184 -4.10 1.32 -16.56
C VAL A 184 -3.50 2.64 -16.09
N TRP A 185 -3.34 2.74 -14.79
CA TRP A 185 -2.67 3.86 -14.15
C TRP A 185 -1.32 3.41 -13.63
N LEU A 186 -0.26 4.12 -14.01
CA LEU A 186 1.13 3.78 -13.68
C LEU A 186 1.76 4.93 -12.92
N LEU A 187 2.10 4.67 -11.66
CA LEU A 187 2.83 5.60 -10.83
C LEU A 187 4.34 5.41 -11.04
N THR A 188 5.02 6.50 -11.33
CA THR A 188 6.48 6.53 -11.48
C THR A 188 7.09 7.53 -10.53
N GLY A 189 8.38 7.40 -10.24
CA GLY A 189 9.09 8.35 -9.42
C GLY A 189 10.48 7.85 -9.03
N THR A 190 11.29 8.70 -8.49
CA THR A 190 12.55 8.32 -7.88
C THR A 190 12.28 7.47 -6.62
N GLN A 191 13.10 6.46 -6.38
CA GLN A 191 13.00 5.72 -5.11
C GLN A 191 13.20 6.67 -3.93
N ALA A 192 12.40 6.46 -2.88
CA ALA A 192 12.53 7.17 -1.63
C ALA A 192 13.91 6.91 -1.00
N GLY A 193 14.82 7.77 -1.22
CA GLY A 193 16.17 7.87 -0.66
C GLY A 193 16.55 9.32 -0.52
N GLU A 194 15.71 10.22 -1.01
CA GLU A 194 15.84 11.64 -0.74
C GLU A 194 15.27 11.91 0.64
N LEU A 195 16.12 12.40 1.50
CA LEU A 195 15.81 12.77 2.88
C LEU A 195 14.53 13.59 2.95
N PRO A 196 13.63 13.34 3.91
CA PRO A 196 12.48 14.18 4.14
C PRO A 196 12.95 15.64 4.25
N GLY A 197 12.49 16.52 3.35
CA GLY A 197 12.82 17.93 3.40
C GLY A 197 13.57 18.51 2.21
N GLN A 198 14.13 17.72 1.33
CA GLN A 198 14.78 18.19 0.09
C GLN A 198 13.92 17.98 -1.16
N TRP A 199 12.65 18.25 -1.06
CA TRP A 199 11.72 17.98 -2.14
C TRP A 199 11.67 19.16 -3.10
N PRO A 200 12.07 18.99 -4.35
CA PRO A 200 11.55 19.87 -5.37
C PRO A 200 10.03 19.71 -5.34
N VAL A 201 9.33 20.84 -5.32
CA VAL A 201 7.86 20.88 -5.52
C VAL A 201 7.61 20.59 -7.00
N GLU A 202 8.18 19.51 -7.51
CA GLU A 202 7.94 19.08 -8.86
C GLU A 202 6.60 18.36 -8.88
N GLU A 203 5.83 18.78 -9.83
CA GLU A 203 4.49 18.28 -10.09
C GLU A 203 4.55 16.78 -10.26
N GLN A 204 3.94 16.07 -9.30
CA GLN A 204 3.83 14.62 -9.39
C GLN A 204 2.83 14.28 -10.48
N THR A 205 3.22 13.35 -11.31
CA THR A 205 2.41 12.85 -12.40
C THR A 205 2.21 11.36 -12.29
N VAL A 206 1.10 10.89 -12.82
CA VAL A 206 0.79 9.49 -13.03
C VAL A 206 0.48 9.31 -14.52
N TRP A 207 0.83 8.16 -15.07
CA TRP A 207 0.55 7.85 -16.46
C TRP A 207 -0.73 7.05 -16.58
N HIS A 208 -1.61 7.45 -17.51
CA HIS A 208 -2.85 6.75 -17.80
C HIS A 208 -2.79 6.13 -19.20
N TRP A 209 -2.89 4.81 -19.29
CA TRP A 209 -3.01 4.05 -20.52
C TRP A 209 -4.44 3.93 -20.97
N THR A 210 -4.72 4.29 -22.21
CA THR A 210 -6.07 4.26 -22.81
C THR A 210 -6.17 3.30 -24.01
N GLY A 211 -5.41 2.23 -23.97
CA GLY A 211 -5.41 1.19 -25.01
C GLY A 211 -4.46 1.45 -26.18
N ALA A 212 -4.05 2.69 -26.43
CA ALA A 212 -3.21 3.05 -27.56
C ALA A 212 -1.97 3.86 -27.16
N HIS A 213 -2.06 4.68 -26.14
CA HIS A 213 -0.99 5.57 -25.70
C HIS A 213 -1.12 5.91 -24.21
N TRP A 214 0.00 6.32 -23.64
CA TRP A 214 0.08 6.87 -22.29
C TRP A 214 -0.19 8.36 -22.31
N THR A 215 -1.01 8.82 -21.39
CA THR A 215 -1.28 10.24 -21.13
C THR A 215 -0.77 10.59 -19.76
N GLU A 216 -0.04 11.68 -19.67
CA GLU A 216 0.42 12.21 -18.39
C GLU A 216 -0.71 12.93 -17.68
N VAL A 217 -0.95 12.60 -16.41
CA VAL A 217 -1.98 13.19 -15.57
C VAL A 217 -1.32 13.73 -14.30
N ARG A 218 -1.60 15.00 -13.98
CA ARG A 218 -1.07 15.65 -12.80
C ARG A 218 -1.82 15.21 -11.55
N LEU A 219 -1.07 14.92 -10.48
CA LEU A 219 -1.59 14.65 -9.15
C LEU A 219 -1.53 15.90 -8.26
N PRO A 220 -2.48 16.09 -7.34
CA PRO A 220 -2.49 17.22 -6.39
C PRO A 220 -1.36 17.18 -5.36
N ALA A 221 -0.78 16.02 -5.10
CA ALA A 221 0.32 15.81 -4.17
C ALA A 221 1.22 14.67 -4.65
N ARG A 222 2.36 14.46 -3.98
CA ARG A 222 3.22 13.31 -4.25
C ARG A 222 2.51 12.02 -3.85
N ALA A 223 2.57 11.03 -4.75
CA ALA A 223 2.09 9.67 -4.49
C ALA A 223 3.26 8.70 -4.33
N ASP A 224 3.09 7.73 -3.42
CA ASP A 224 4.00 6.61 -3.22
C ASP A 224 3.29 5.27 -3.47
N ALA A 225 1.95 5.25 -3.47
CA ALA A 225 1.14 4.10 -3.87
C ALA A 225 -0.16 4.54 -4.57
N ILE A 226 -0.70 3.65 -5.41
CA ILE A 226 -1.95 3.83 -6.15
C ILE A 226 -2.72 2.51 -6.19
N ALA A 227 -3.99 2.52 -5.80
CA ALA A 227 -4.86 1.37 -5.94
C ALA A 227 -6.30 1.82 -6.18
N GLY A 228 -7.13 0.97 -6.73
CA GLY A 228 -8.53 1.30 -6.97
C GLY A 228 -9.40 0.06 -7.12
N ARG A 229 -10.70 0.25 -6.99
CA ARG A 229 -11.71 -0.80 -7.16
C ARG A 229 -12.40 -0.74 -8.50
N ALA A 230 -12.43 0.45 -9.08
CA ALA A 230 -13.09 0.74 -10.35
C ALA A 230 -12.38 1.89 -11.08
N PRO A 231 -12.59 2.07 -12.38
CA PRO A 231 -12.01 3.16 -13.16
C PRO A 231 -12.36 4.57 -12.66
N ASP A 232 -13.40 4.69 -11.87
CA ASP A 232 -13.91 5.93 -11.27
C ASP A 232 -13.80 5.94 -9.73
N ASP A 233 -13.07 5.00 -9.16
CA ASP A 233 -12.80 4.89 -7.72
C ASP A 233 -11.35 4.46 -7.49
N ILE A 234 -10.42 5.44 -7.63
CA ILE A 234 -8.98 5.20 -7.51
C ILE A 234 -8.42 6.11 -6.42
N TRP A 235 -7.59 5.54 -5.59
CA TRP A 235 -6.89 6.24 -4.53
C TRP A 235 -5.38 6.27 -4.81
N ALA A 236 -4.78 7.42 -4.53
CA ALA A 236 -3.33 7.56 -4.50
C ALA A 236 -2.92 8.22 -3.18
N VAL A 237 -1.88 7.72 -2.57
CA VAL A 237 -1.43 8.18 -1.26
C VAL A 237 0.07 8.43 -1.24
N GLY A 238 0.49 9.31 -0.36
CA GLY A 238 1.90 9.66 -0.22
C GLY A 238 2.08 10.81 0.75
N SER A 239 2.59 11.92 0.26
CA SER A 239 2.90 13.07 1.11
C SER A 239 2.77 14.41 0.39
N ALA A 240 2.58 15.44 1.19
CA ALA A 240 2.60 16.84 0.77
C ALA A 240 3.63 17.61 1.60
N PRO A 241 4.16 18.74 1.08
CA PRO A 241 5.02 19.62 1.85
C PRO A 241 4.27 20.22 3.04
N GLY A 242 4.75 19.96 4.24
CA GLY A 242 4.25 20.57 5.47
C GLY A 242 4.97 21.86 5.83
N ALA A 243 5.04 22.15 7.13
CA ALA A 243 5.75 23.31 7.64
C ALA A 243 7.26 23.21 7.41
N GLN A 244 7.93 24.35 7.26
CA GLN A 244 9.38 24.40 7.20
C GLN A 244 9.97 23.94 8.54
N VAL A 245 11.04 23.16 8.52
CA VAL A 245 11.65 22.58 9.72
C VAL A 245 12.22 23.67 10.63
N ASP A 246 13.05 24.54 10.06
CA ASP A 246 13.55 25.75 10.72
C ASP A 246 14.04 26.77 9.66
N ASN A 247 14.44 27.97 10.11
CA ASN A 247 14.89 29.03 9.22
C ASN A 247 16.30 28.80 8.64
N ASN A 248 17.06 27.83 9.18
CA ASN A 248 18.45 27.58 8.79
C ASN A 248 18.64 26.27 8.04
N THR A 249 17.67 25.36 8.12
CA THR A 249 17.72 24.07 7.45
C THR A 249 16.74 24.07 6.27
N PRO A 250 17.22 24.00 5.02
CA PRO A 250 16.34 23.82 3.88
C PRO A 250 15.60 22.50 4.00
N GLY A 251 14.30 22.56 4.23
CA GLY A 251 13.49 21.36 4.28
C GLY A 251 12.08 21.63 4.81
N ARG A 252 11.14 20.87 4.34
CA ARG A 252 9.78 20.87 4.86
C ARG A 252 9.45 19.52 5.44
N ARG A 253 8.71 19.50 6.53
CA ARG A 253 8.15 18.26 7.07
C ARG A 253 7.22 17.65 6.04
N ALA A 254 7.24 16.33 5.90
CA ALA A 254 6.24 15.64 5.14
C ALA A 254 4.95 15.55 5.95
N THR A 255 3.83 15.86 5.33
CA THR A 255 2.51 15.59 5.88
C THR A 255 1.82 14.52 5.04
N PRO A 256 1.00 13.64 5.63
CA PRO A 256 0.27 12.64 4.86
C PRO A 256 -0.57 13.31 3.78
N ALA A 257 -0.65 12.68 2.61
CA ALA A 257 -1.52 13.10 1.54
C ALA A 257 -2.33 11.91 1.03
N ALA A 258 -3.63 12.10 0.88
CA ALA A 258 -4.54 11.17 0.25
C ALA A 258 -5.26 11.88 -0.90
N MET A 259 -5.36 11.21 -2.03
CA MET A 259 -5.96 11.71 -3.26
C MET A 259 -6.95 10.69 -3.78
N HIS A 260 -8.07 11.15 -4.30
CA HIS A 260 -9.10 10.31 -4.87
C HIS A 260 -9.46 10.77 -6.28
N TYR A 261 -9.57 9.83 -7.21
CA TYR A 261 -10.07 10.01 -8.56
C TYR A 261 -11.49 9.48 -8.66
N ASP A 262 -12.41 10.34 -9.07
CA ASP A 262 -13.85 10.06 -9.14
C ASP A 262 -14.36 9.87 -10.59
N GLY A 263 -13.47 9.45 -11.48
CA GLY A 263 -13.77 9.32 -12.92
C GLY A 263 -13.72 10.63 -13.69
N ARG A 264 -13.54 11.77 -13.02
CA ARG A 264 -13.50 13.11 -13.64
C ARG A 264 -12.20 13.83 -13.39
N GLY A 265 -11.60 13.61 -12.21
CA GLY A 265 -10.35 14.26 -11.86
C GLY A 265 -9.86 13.86 -10.47
N TRP A 266 -8.57 14.07 -10.25
CA TRP A 266 -7.92 13.88 -8.97
C TRP A 266 -8.20 15.03 -8.03
N ARG A 267 -8.52 14.73 -6.79
CA ARG A 267 -8.71 15.73 -5.72
C ARG A 267 -8.02 15.27 -4.44
N LEU A 268 -7.52 16.22 -3.67
CA LEU A 268 -7.10 15.95 -2.30
C LEU A 268 -8.32 15.61 -1.44
N VAL A 269 -8.17 14.58 -0.63
CA VAL A 269 -9.07 14.24 0.47
C VAL A 269 -8.42 14.71 1.77
N PRO A 270 -9.18 15.13 2.80
CA PRO A 270 -8.60 15.42 4.11
C PRO A 270 -7.69 14.27 4.54
N ALA A 271 -6.44 14.58 4.87
CA ALA A 271 -5.47 13.56 5.22
C ALA A 271 -5.67 13.05 6.66
N PRO A 272 -5.32 11.79 6.95
CA PRO A 272 -5.33 11.29 8.32
C PRO A 272 -4.36 12.08 9.19
N GLN A 273 -4.71 12.22 10.46
CA GLN A 273 -3.87 12.84 11.49
C GLN A 273 -3.44 11.75 12.47
N PHE A 274 -2.15 11.61 12.67
CA PHE A 274 -1.59 10.59 13.55
C PHE A 274 -1.15 11.19 14.89
N GLN A 275 -1.47 10.48 15.96
CA GLN A 275 -1.00 10.83 17.29
C GLN A 275 0.47 10.41 17.45
N PRO A 276 1.30 11.21 18.13
CA PRO A 276 2.67 10.80 18.42
C PRO A 276 2.67 9.54 19.30
N PRO A 277 3.63 8.65 19.13
CA PRO A 277 3.85 7.54 20.05
C PRO A 277 4.08 8.03 21.49
N VAL A 278 3.80 7.17 22.44
CA VAL A 278 3.92 7.52 23.90
C VAL A 278 5.35 7.91 24.29
N ASN A 279 6.32 7.34 23.58
CA ASN A 279 7.76 7.57 23.77
C ASN A 279 8.32 8.69 22.88
N ALA A 280 7.48 9.44 22.17
CA ALA A 280 7.97 10.55 21.36
C ALA A 280 8.53 11.65 22.27
N GLY A 281 9.76 12.08 21.94
CA GLY A 281 10.43 13.19 22.61
C GLY A 281 9.68 14.51 22.44
N PRO A 282 10.02 15.54 23.24
CA PRO A 282 9.40 16.84 23.11
C PRO A 282 9.85 17.52 21.82
N GLY A 283 8.90 18.07 21.09
CA GLY A 283 9.17 18.83 19.86
C GLY A 283 8.11 18.67 18.80
N ASP A 284 8.13 19.56 17.82
CA ASP A 284 7.19 19.53 16.70
C ASP A 284 7.82 18.95 15.42
N ASP A 285 9.02 18.37 15.50
CA ASP A 285 9.76 17.82 14.36
C ASP A 285 9.21 16.45 13.96
N ARG A 286 7.93 16.44 13.57
CA ARG A 286 7.24 15.24 13.12
C ARG A 286 6.95 15.32 11.64
N SER A 287 7.13 14.21 10.97
CA SER A 287 6.65 14.02 9.62
C SER A 287 5.91 12.68 9.50
N ALA A 288 5.02 12.57 8.54
CA ALA A 288 4.39 11.31 8.21
C ALA A 288 4.18 11.22 6.70
N VAL A 289 4.37 10.02 6.19
CA VAL A 289 4.14 9.66 4.78
C VAL A 289 3.25 8.44 4.71
N LEU A 290 2.39 8.37 3.71
CA LEU A 290 1.61 7.18 3.41
C LEU A 290 2.34 6.38 2.32
N ASN A 291 2.52 5.10 2.54
CA ASN A 291 3.31 4.23 1.69
C ASN A 291 2.47 3.19 0.95
N ASP A 292 1.20 3.01 1.39
CA ASP A 292 0.32 2.00 0.81
C ASP A 292 -1.15 2.39 0.99
N VAL A 293 -2.01 1.92 0.07
CA VAL A 293 -3.46 2.15 0.12
C VAL A 293 -4.21 0.88 -0.29
N VAL A 294 -5.18 0.49 0.53
CA VAL A 294 -5.96 -0.74 0.36
C VAL A 294 -7.44 -0.37 0.31
N PRO A 295 -8.02 -0.18 -0.88
CA PRO A 295 -9.46 0.06 -1.05
C PRO A 295 -10.24 -1.25 -0.87
N ALA A 296 -10.77 -1.51 0.33
CA ALA A 296 -11.56 -2.69 0.65
C ALA A 296 -13.06 -2.52 0.28
N GLY A 297 -13.55 -1.29 0.21
CA GLY A 297 -14.93 -0.94 -0.15
C GLY A 297 -15.04 0.50 -0.67
N PRO A 298 -16.22 0.94 -1.16
CA PRO A 298 -16.43 2.31 -1.63
C PRO A 298 -16.15 3.36 -0.54
N ASP A 299 -16.55 3.05 0.69
CA ASP A 299 -16.38 3.87 1.88
C ASP A 299 -15.49 3.15 2.92
N ASP A 300 -14.61 2.28 2.45
CA ASP A 300 -13.78 1.40 3.27
C ASP A 300 -12.38 1.34 2.65
N VAL A 301 -11.54 2.30 3.05
CA VAL A 301 -10.18 2.41 2.51
C VAL A 301 -9.18 2.50 3.66
N TRP A 302 -8.19 1.65 3.61
CA TRP A 302 -7.10 1.65 4.57
C TRP A 302 -5.86 2.29 3.97
N VAL A 303 -5.13 3.02 4.79
CA VAL A 303 -3.82 3.57 4.41
C VAL A 303 -2.78 3.19 5.44
N ILE A 304 -1.62 2.85 4.96
CA ILE A 304 -0.46 2.46 5.76
C ILE A 304 0.67 3.44 5.48
N GLY A 305 1.41 3.80 6.50
CA GLY A 305 2.51 4.73 6.37
C GLY A 305 3.54 4.63 7.47
N THR A 306 4.40 5.63 7.50
CA THR A 306 5.44 5.78 8.52
C THR A 306 5.40 7.20 9.05
N GLN A 307 5.46 7.36 10.35
CA GLN A 307 5.72 8.65 10.98
C GLN A 307 7.13 8.66 11.57
N SER A 308 7.83 9.79 11.39
CA SER A 308 9.09 10.08 12.04
C SER A 308 8.87 11.12 13.12
N TYR A 309 9.54 10.96 14.25
CA TYR A 309 9.39 11.84 15.42
C TYR A 309 10.71 11.91 16.20
N PRO A 310 10.94 12.98 16.99
CA PRO A 310 12.11 13.05 17.85
C PRO A 310 12.12 11.87 18.84
N GLY A 311 13.24 11.15 18.92
CA GLY A 311 13.47 10.10 19.91
C GLY A 311 13.66 10.64 21.33
N ASP A 312 13.71 9.74 22.31
CA ASP A 312 13.98 10.10 23.71
C ASP A 312 15.39 10.69 23.91
N ASP A 313 16.34 10.28 23.07
CA ASP A 313 17.71 10.79 23.07
C ASP A 313 17.91 11.77 21.90
N PRO A 314 18.15 13.06 22.17
CA PRO A 314 18.37 14.07 21.13
C PRO A 314 19.58 13.80 20.24
N ASP A 315 20.54 12.97 20.70
CA ASP A 315 21.75 12.65 19.96
C ASP A 315 21.57 11.43 19.01
N GLU A 316 20.48 10.65 19.16
CA GLU A 316 20.18 9.47 18.33
C GLU A 316 19.38 9.79 17.07
N GLY A 317 18.88 11.02 16.93
CA GLY A 317 18.14 11.46 15.75
C GLY A 317 16.64 11.27 15.85
N GLN A 318 16.00 10.86 14.74
CA GLN A 318 14.56 10.63 14.70
C GLN A 318 14.25 9.14 14.74
N ASP A 319 13.26 8.79 15.55
CA ASP A 319 12.64 7.47 15.56
C ASP A 319 11.54 7.37 14.50
N GLU A 320 11.22 6.15 14.11
CA GLU A 320 10.15 5.86 13.17
C GLU A 320 9.13 4.88 13.76
N ALA A 321 7.86 5.11 13.45
CA ALA A 321 6.79 4.18 13.76
C ALA A 321 5.83 4.02 12.58
N PRO A 322 5.34 2.79 12.33
CA PRO A 322 4.29 2.57 11.36
C PRO A 322 2.99 3.23 11.84
N VAL A 323 2.23 3.72 10.87
CA VAL A 323 0.89 4.29 11.08
C VAL A 323 -0.11 3.61 10.17
N LEU A 324 -1.35 3.52 10.65
CA LEU A 324 -2.48 2.95 9.96
C LEU A 324 -3.69 3.85 10.16
N ALA A 325 -4.47 4.10 9.12
CA ALA A 325 -5.74 4.79 9.24
C ALA A 325 -6.79 4.17 8.32
N HIS A 326 -8.04 4.28 8.71
CA HIS A 326 -9.22 3.79 8.02
C HIS A 326 -10.15 4.93 7.63
N TRP A 327 -10.58 4.97 6.37
CA TRP A 327 -11.58 5.87 5.82
C TRP A 327 -12.96 5.21 5.85
N ASP A 328 -13.92 5.83 6.52
CA ASP A 328 -15.30 5.35 6.67
C ASP A 328 -16.29 5.97 5.65
N GLY A 329 -15.77 6.58 4.58
CA GLY A 329 -16.56 7.34 3.60
C GLY A 329 -16.69 8.82 3.93
N SER A 330 -16.36 9.23 5.16
CA SER A 330 -16.51 10.62 5.63
C SER A 330 -15.28 11.18 6.33
N ARG A 331 -14.56 10.36 7.07
CA ARG A 331 -13.40 10.73 7.86
C ARG A 331 -12.41 9.59 7.99
N TRP A 332 -11.19 9.94 8.37
CA TRP A 332 -10.17 8.98 8.77
C TRP A 332 -10.27 8.69 10.26
N GLU A 333 -10.17 7.42 10.60
CA GLU A 333 -9.99 6.94 11.96
C GLU A 333 -8.60 6.31 12.07
N GLU A 334 -7.83 6.73 13.08
CA GLU A 334 -6.50 6.17 13.33
C GLU A 334 -6.64 4.71 13.80
N GLY A 335 -5.91 3.82 13.15
CA GLY A 335 -5.88 2.40 13.48
C GLY A 335 -5.01 2.08 14.69
N PRO A 336 -4.82 0.79 15.00
CA PRO A 336 -3.94 0.35 16.07
C PRO A 336 -2.51 0.86 15.91
N THR A 337 -1.84 1.15 17.00
CA THR A 337 -0.46 1.64 17.01
C THR A 337 0.55 0.52 16.71
N SER A 338 1.79 0.91 16.38
CA SER A 338 2.89 0.02 16.00
C SER A 338 3.16 -1.14 16.97
N ASP A 339 2.98 -0.93 18.27
CA ASP A 339 3.19 -1.97 19.29
C ASP A 339 2.22 -3.16 19.16
N GLN A 340 1.13 -2.94 18.44
CA GLN A 340 0.05 -3.91 18.24
C GLN A 340 0.10 -4.58 16.86
N LEU A 341 0.83 -4.00 15.91
CA LEU A 341 0.93 -4.48 14.52
C LEU A 341 2.38 -4.80 14.16
N PRO A 342 2.81 -6.05 14.26
CA PRO A 342 4.17 -6.43 13.88
C PRO A 342 4.34 -6.41 12.35
N GLY A 343 4.93 -5.35 11.84
CA GLY A 343 5.24 -5.19 10.42
C GLY A 343 3.99 -4.96 9.55
N PRO A 344 3.59 -3.70 9.32
CA PRO A 344 2.35 -3.37 8.64
C PRO A 344 2.34 -3.67 7.13
N ARG A 345 3.44 -4.09 6.55
CA ARG A 345 3.57 -4.47 5.13
C ARG A 345 4.23 -5.83 4.98
N PRO A 346 3.90 -6.63 3.95
CA PRO A 346 2.80 -6.43 3.02
C PRO A 346 1.41 -6.59 3.67
N VAL A 347 0.38 -6.08 3.01
CA VAL A 347 -0.99 -6.07 3.52
C VAL A 347 -2.00 -6.32 2.41
N ALA A 348 -3.10 -7.00 2.74
CA ALA A 348 -4.24 -7.18 1.84
C ALA A 348 -5.56 -7.06 2.60
N PRO A 349 -6.68 -6.74 1.94
CA PRO A 349 -7.99 -6.86 2.56
C PRO A 349 -8.28 -8.31 2.93
N ASP A 350 -9.07 -8.52 3.97
CA ASP A 350 -9.45 -9.85 4.44
C ASP A 350 -10.79 -10.35 3.87
N GLY A 351 -11.43 -9.53 3.00
CA GLY A 351 -12.75 -9.80 2.45
C GLY A 351 -13.90 -9.58 3.43
N ALA A 352 -13.63 -9.05 4.63
CA ALA A 352 -14.60 -8.81 5.69
C ALA A 352 -14.36 -7.48 6.42
N HIS A 353 -13.94 -6.44 5.69
CA HIS A 353 -13.63 -5.09 6.18
C HIS A 353 -12.41 -5.00 7.12
N GLY A 354 -11.59 -6.04 7.17
CA GLY A 354 -10.34 -6.08 7.91
C GLY A 354 -9.13 -6.21 7.00
N LEU A 355 -7.96 -6.40 7.61
CA LEU A 355 -6.68 -6.51 6.93
C LEU A 355 -5.93 -7.78 7.35
N VAL A 356 -5.26 -8.40 6.39
CA VAL A 356 -4.30 -9.49 6.62
C VAL A 356 -2.90 -8.96 6.42
N PHE A 357 -2.04 -9.26 7.39
CA PHE A 357 -0.60 -8.99 7.38
C PHE A 357 0.18 -10.31 7.44
N ARG A 358 1.45 -10.27 7.18
CA ARG A 358 2.31 -11.47 7.24
C ARG A 358 2.12 -12.33 8.50
N TRP A 359 1.91 -11.71 9.66
CA TRP A 359 1.86 -12.41 10.95
C TRP A 359 0.54 -12.32 11.67
N GLY A 360 -0.46 -11.73 11.05
CA GLY A 360 -1.76 -11.61 11.69
C GLY A 360 -2.83 -10.96 10.84
N ARG A 361 -4.01 -10.92 11.39
CA ARG A 361 -5.19 -10.30 10.82
C ARG A 361 -5.73 -9.24 11.79
N LEU A 362 -6.00 -8.07 11.28
CA LEU A 362 -6.79 -7.05 11.96
C LEU A 362 -8.23 -7.14 11.47
N ARG A 363 -9.14 -7.47 12.34
CA ARG A 363 -10.58 -7.54 12.03
C ARG A 363 -11.19 -6.14 12.02
N ALA A 364 -12.36 -5.99 11.39
CA ALA A 364 -13.13 -4.74 11.38
C ALA A 364 -13.47 -4.20 12.77
N ASP A 365 -13.59 -5.07 13.79
CA ASP A 365 -13.83 -4.69 15.17
C ASP A 365 -12.56 -4.24 15.96
N GLY A 366 -11.42 -4.17 15.26
CA GLY A 366 -10.12 -3.82 15.86
C GLY A 366 -9.40 -4.98 16.57
N THR A 367 -9.97 -6.19 16.55
CA THR A 367 -9.32 -7.36 17.14
C THR A 367 -8.17 -7.84 16.27
N TYR A 368 -7.00 -8.09 16.86
CA TYR A 368 -5.84 -8.66 16.19
C TYR A 368 -5.74 -10.16 16.42
N GLU A 369 -5.70 -10.93 15.36
CA GLU A 369 -5.53 -12.40 15.37
C GLU A 369 -4.16 -12.75 14.80
N LYS A 370 -3.42 -13.61 15.48
CA LYS A 370 -2.11 -14.06 15.01
C LYS A 370 -2.25 -15.17 13.98
N ILE A 371 -1.51 -15.06 12.87
CA ILE A 371 -1.35 -16.13 11.88
C ILE A 371 -0.07 -16.92 12.20
N ASP A 372 -0.17 -18.22 12.30
CA ASP A 372 0.96 -19.11 12.57
C ASP A 372 1.89 -19.23 11.35
N LYS A 373 3.15 -19.60 11.59
CA LYS A 373 4.13 -19.82 10.54
C LYS A 373 3.71 -20.97 9.62
N SER A 374 4.12 -20.89 8.36
CA SER A 374 3.96 -21.98 7.40
C SER A 374 4.77 -23.22 7.79
N PRO A 375 4.41 -24.40 7.25
CA PRO A 375 5.23 -25.61 7.40
C PRO A 375 6.68 -25.38 6.96
N LEU A 376 7.60 -26.14 7.57
CA LEU A 376 9.01 -26.09 7.21
C LEU A 376 9.25 -26.78 5.86
N LEU A 377 10.07 -26.15 5.03
CA LEU A 377 10.60 -26.80 3.82
C LEU A 377 11.83 -27.63 4.18
N PRO A 378 12.03 -28.78 3.54
CA PRO A 378 13.28 -29.51 3.66
C PRO A 378 14.41 -28.72 2.99
N GLY A 379 15.60 -28.75 3.61
CA GLY A 379 16.81 -28.17 3.02
C GLY A 379 17.36 -28.98 1.85
N LYS A 380 18.57 -28.63 1.37
CA LYS A 380 19.24 -29.28 0.23
C LYS A 380 19.38 -30.81 0.33
N THR A 381 19.38 -31.34 1.54
CA THR A 381 19.41 -32.78 1.78
C THR A 381 18.08 -33.51 1.59
N GLY A 382 17.01 -32.77 1.32
CA GLY A 382 15.65 -33.29 1.27
C GLY A 382 15.04 -33.62 2.64
N GLN A 383 15.75 -33.30 3.73
CA GLN A 383 15.31 -33.52 5.11
C GLN A 383 15.31 -32.20 5.88
N VAL A 384 14.42 -32.08 6.86
CA VAL A 384 14.40 -30.93 7.78
C VAL A 384 15.45 -31.16 8.86
N THR A 385 16.53 -30.38 8.80
CA THR A 385 17.62 -30.39 9.78
C THR A 385 17.35 -29.42 10.93
N LYS A 386 18.25 -29.36 11.90
CA LYS A 386 18.17 -28.35 12.96
C LYS A 386 18.32 -26.90 12.43
N PHE A 387 19.05 -26.70 11.31
CA PHE A 387 19.20 -25.39 10.66
C PHE A 387 17.92 -24.99 9.93
N ASP A 388 17.25 -25.93 9.28
CA ASP A 388 16.02 -25.67 8.60
C ASP A 388 14.90 -25.27 9.56
N ARG A 389 15.01 -25.59 10.84
CA ARG A 389 14.06 -25.14 11.89
C ARG A 389 14.13 -23.64 12.17
N ALA A 390 15.22 -22.97 11.75
CA ALA A 390 15.37 -21.53 11.83
C ALA A 390 14.82 -20.80 10.58
N GLN A 391 14.06 -21.49 9.74
CA GLN A 391 13.45 -20.90 8.56
C GLN A 391 12.59 -19.68 8.90
N GLN A 392 12.69 -18.69 8.03
CA GLN A 392 11.91 -17.48 8.10
C GLN A 392 11.08 -17.32 6.82
N LEU A 393 9.80 -17.06 6.99
CA LEU A 393 8.91 -16.64 5.92
C LEU A 393 9.03 -15.12 5.79
N ALA A 394 9.46 -14.63 4.63
CA ALA A 394 9.41 -13.24 4.24
C ALA A 394 8.39 -13.10 3.11
N LEU A 395 7.36 -12.30 3.29
CA LEU A 395 6.38 -12.00 2.26
C LEU A 395 6.66 -10.60 1.71
N SER A 396 6.65 -10.50 0.39
CA SER A 396 6.82 -9.27 -0.36
C SER A 396 5.49 -8.68 -0.79
N GLU A 397 4.49 -9.56 -1.04
CA GLU A 397 3.18 -9.19 -1.54
C GLU A 397 2.09 -10.04 -0.88
N LEU A 398 0.93 -9.44 -0.66
CA LEU A 398 -0.30 -10.10 -0.25
C LEU A 398 -1.45 -9.63 -1.13
N VAL A 399 -2.28 -10.56 -1.59
CA VAL A 399 -3.43 -10.27 -2.45
C VAL A 399 -4.63 -11.08 -1.99
N GLN A 400 -5.77 -10.44 -1.79
CA GLN A 400 -7.04 -11.13 -1.60
C GLN A 400 -7.46 -11.77 -2.92
N VAL A 401 -7.84 -13.04 -2.88
CA VAL A 401 -8.43 -13.71 -4.04
C VAL A 401 -9.83 -13.14 -4.28
N PRO A 402 -10.12 -12.60 -5.48
CA PRO A 402 -11.41 -12.00 -5.78
C PRO A 402 -12.60 -12.91 -5.43
N ASP A 403 -13.64 -12.34 -4.85
CA ASP A 403 -14.88 -13.03 -4.46
C ASP A 403 -14.71 -14.18 -3.46
N THR A 404 -13.61 -14.22 -2.72
CA THR A 404 -13.34 -15.23 -1.70
C THR A 404 -12.88 -14.61 -0.37
N HIS A 405 -12.71 -15.46 0.63
CA HIS A 405 -12.05 -15.12 1.90
C HIS A 405 -10.62 -15.67 1.97
N GLU A 406 -9.99 -15.91 0.82
CA GLU A 406 -8.60 -16.34 0.77
C GLU A 406 -7.68 -15.16 0.51
N VAL A 407 -6.54 -15.15 1.18
CA VAL A 407 -5.42 -14.24 0.91
C VAL A 407 -4.22 -15.09 0.50
N TRP A 408 -3.66 -14.74 -0.64
CA TRP A 408 -2.43 -15.34 -1.14
C TRP A 408 -1.26 -14.40 -0.92
N GLY A 409 -0.10 -14.99 -0.61
CA GLY A 409 1.13 -14.23 -0.43
C GLY A 409 2.25 -14.77 -1.27
N ALA A 410 3.05 -13.87 -1.85
CA ALA A 410 4.31 -14.19 -2.52
C ALA A 410 5.49 -13.71 -1.70
N GLY A 411 6.58 -14.47 -1.76
CA GLY A 411 7.78 -14.11 -1.02
C GLY A 411 8.83 -15.21 -1.05
N SER A 412 9.53 -15.39 0.07
CA SER A 412 10.52 -16.45 0.21
C SER A 412 10.45 -17.15 1.57
N ILE A 413 10.86 -18.40 1.59
CA ILE A 413 11.26 -19.10 2.81
C ILE A 413 12.77 -19.32 2.74
N ALA A 414 13.47 -18.75 3.69
CA ALA A 414 14.92 -18.81 3.75
C ALA A 414 15.40 -19.43 5.06
N ALA A 415 16.48 -20.19 4.99
CA ALA A 415 17.27 -20.61 6.13
C ALA A 415 18.69 -20.08 5.97
N GLY A 416 19.18 -19.33 6.96
CA GLY A 416 20.49 -18.71 6.93
C GLY A 416 21.18 -18.75 8.28
N GLY A 417 22.50 -18.64 8.25
CA GLY A 417 23.31 -18.44 9.45
C GLY A 417 23.98 -19.71 9.99
N GLY A 418 25.23 -19.91 9.66
CA GLY A 418 26.11 -20.85 10.33
C GLY A 418 26.85 -21.86 9.45
N GLY A 419 26.92 -21.66 8.17
CA GLY A 419 27.69 -22.49 7.25
C GLY A 419 27.09 -22.44 5.85
N SER A 420 27.89 -22.08 4.90
CA SER A 420 27.46 -21.76 3.54
C SER A 420 26.77 -22.89 2.78
N GLU A 421 26.91 -24.14 3.22
CA GLU A 421 26.41 -25.29 2.46
C GLU A 421 24.94 -25.65 2.70
N LEU A 422 24.33 -25.11 3.73
CA LEU A 422 22.93 -25.41 4.08
C LEU A 422 21.97 -24.22 3.88
N ASN A 423 22.48 -23.10 3.45
CA ASN A 423 21.67 -21.92 3.18
C ASN A 423 20.84 -22.12 1.92
N PHE A 424 19.58 -21.79 2.00
CA PHE A 424 18.69 -21.74 0.84
C PHE A 424 17.70 -20.57 0.99
N SER A 425 17.18 -20.11 -0.14
CA SER A 425 16.01 -19.25 -0.22
C SER A 425 15.14 -19.73 -1.36
N HIS A 426 13.97 -20.26 -1.03
CA HIS A 426 12.98 -20.66 -2.04
C HIS A 426 11.92 -19.59 -2.19
N GLY A 427 11.67 -19.17 -3.42
CA GLY A 427 10.50 -18.38 -3.75
C GLY A 427 9.23 -19.20 -3.49
N VAL A 428 8.29 -18.63 -2.73
CA VAL A 428 7.07 -19.34 -2.34
C VAL A 428 5.82 -18.54 -2.63
N VAL A 429 4.75 -19.26 -2.96
CA VAL A 429 3.38 -18.75 -2.80
C VAL A 429 2.76 -19.47 -1.62
N VAL A 430 2.16 -18.68 -0.73
CA VAL A 430 1.45 -19.17 0.45
C VAL A 430 -0.02 -18.75 0.38
N VAL A 431 -0.88 -19.53 1.01
CA VAL A 431 -2.33 -19.30 1.06
C VAL A 431 -2.78 -19.29 2.52
N HIS A 432 -3.65 -18.35 2.83
CA HIS A 432 -4.35 -18.25 4.11
C HIS A 432 -5.85 -18.18 3.89
N GLU A 433 -6.59 -19.12 4.47
CA GLU A 433 -8.05 -19.07 4.52
C GLU A 433 -8.46 -18.18 5.70
N VAL A 434 -9.06 -17.04 5.40
CA VAL A 434 -9.59 -16.14 6.42
C VAL A 434 -10.84 -16.80 7.03
N PRO A 435 -10.86 -17.09 8.34
CA PRO A 435 -12.05 -17.62 8.98
C PRO A 435 -13.24 -16.68 8.75
N GLY A 436 -14.36 -17.22 8.28
CA GLY A 436 -15.56 -16.44 7.95
C GLY A 436 -15.94 -15.51 9.10
N GLY A 437 -16.27 -14.25 8.74
CA GLY A 437 -16.78 -13.27 9.69
C GLY A 437 -18.18 -13.65 10.15
#